data_72f9980f2dfada85d1964a81963a17b2
#
_entry.id   72f9980f2dfada85d1964a81963a17b2
#
_cell.length_a   1.000
_cell.length_b   1.000
_cell.length_c   1.000
_cell.angle_alpha   90.00
_cell.angle_beta   90.00
_cell.angle_gamma   90.00
#
_symmetry.space_group_name_H-M   'P 1'
#
loop_
_entity.id
_entity.type
_entity.pdbx_description
1 polymer ?
#
loop_
_entity_poly.entity_id
_entity_poly.type
_entity_poly.pdbx_seq_one_letter_code
_entity_poly.pdbx_strand_id
1 'polypeptide(L)'
;MPRRRVVAKREVLPDPKFGNKTLAKFMNHLMRDGKKSVAERIVYGALDRVQERGGREPVDVFEKALEAIAPMVEVKSRRVGGATYQVPVEVRPARRQALAMRWLVEAARKRGEKSMVHRLAGEMLEASEGRGSAVKKREDTHRMEEANKAFSHYRF
;
A
#
# COMPACT_ATOMS: atom_id res chain seq x y z
N MET A 1 1.62 -0.36 27.78
CA MET A 1 1.36 0.99 27.21
C MET A 1 1.93 2.05 28.11
N PRO A 2 2.85 2.88 27.62
CA PRO A 2 3.39 3.95 28.43
C PRO A 2 2.33 5.02 28.72
N ARG A 3 2.13 5.34 30.00
CA ARG A 3 1.12 6.33 30.43
C ARG A 3 1.65 7.76 30.47
N ARG A 4 2.96 7.94 30.60
CA ARG A 4 3.59 9.24 30.90
C ARG A 4 4.48 9.79 29.80
N ARG A 5 4.72 9.01 28.73
CA ARG A 5 5.56 9.45 27.61
C ARG A 5 5.09 8.83 26.30
N VAL A 6 5.30 9.55 25.21
CA VAL A 6 5.10 9.01 23.87
C VAL A 6 6.37 8.27 23.45
N VAL A 7 6.24 7.01 23.06
CA VAL A 7 7.37 6.23 22.56
C VAL A 7 7.77 6.77 21.18
N ALA A 8 9.07 7.06 21.00
CA ALA A 8 9.59 7.52 19.72
C ALA A 8 9.38 6.45 18.63
N LYS A 9 9.01 6.89 17.44
CA LYS A 9 8.90 6.00 16.28
C LYS A 9 10.30 5.56 15.86
N ARG A 10 10.46 4.25 15.60
CA ARG A 10 11.72 3.73 15.07
C ARG A 10 11.96 4.25 13.66
N GLU A 11 13.15 4.71 13.37
CA GLU A 11 13.56 5.02 12.02
C GLU A 11 13.78 3.75 11.22
N VAL A 12 13.26 3.73 10.01
CA VAL A 12 13.52 2.65 9.06
C VAL A 12 14.75 3.04 8.25
N LEU A 13 15.79 2.21 8.32
CA LEU A 13 16.98 2.40 7.51
C LEU A 13 16.67 2.06 6.04
N PRO A 14 17.27 2.79 5.07
CA PRO A 14 17.10 2.44 3.67
C PRO A 14 17.66 1.04 3.37
N ASP A 15 17.12 0.40 2.34
CA ASP A 15 17.61 -0.91 1.94
C ASP A 15 19.05 -0.83 1.41
N PRO A 16 19.87 -1.87 1.61
CA PRO A 16 21.28 -1.82 1.22
C PRO A 16 21.53 -1.85 -0.29
N LYS A 17 20.59 -2.41 -1.08
CA LYS A 17 20.78 -2.57 -2.52
C LYS A 17 20.42 -1.31 -3.32
N PHE A 18 19.33 -0.63 -3.00
CA PHE A 18 18.84 0.54 -3.70
C PHE A 18 18.89 1.84 -2.86
N GLY A 19 19.16 1.74 -1.57
CA GLY A 19 19.17 2.88 -0.67
C GLY A 19 17.81 3.57 -0.50
N ASN A 20 16.71 2.85 -0.64
CA ASN A 20 15.36 3.37 -0.65
C ASN A 20 14.60 3.04 0.64
N LYS A 21 14.22 4.07 1.40
CA LYS A 21 13.46 3.90 2.65
C LYS A 21 12.05 3.36 2.43
N THR A 22 11.40 3.75 1.34
CA THR A 22 10.06 3.27 0.99
C THR A 22 10.09 1.78 0.72
N LEU A 23 11.10 1.30 0.01
CA LEU A 23 11.29 -0.12 -0.26
C LEU A 23 11.53 -0.91 1.03
N ALA A 24 12.34 -0.38 1.95
CA ALA A 24 12.57 -0.99 3.25
C ALA A 24 11.29 -1.09 4.09
N LYS A 25 10.47 -0.05 4.08
CA LYS A 25 9.13 -0.10 4.71
C LYS A 25 8.23 -1.14 4.06
N PHE A 26 8.27 -1.25 2.75
CA PHE A 26 7.48 -2.25 2.03
C PHE A 26 7.88 -3.69 2.42
N MET A 27 9.15 -3.97 2.60
CA MET A 27 9.62 -5.25 3.10
C MET A 27 9.02 -5.58 4.47
N ASN A 28 8.91 -4.58 5.35
CA ASN A 28 8.27 -4.77 6.66
C ASN A 28 6.77 -5.06 6.54
N HIS A 29 6.07 -4.47 5.57
CA HIS A 29 4.66 -4.78 5.29
C HIS A 29 4.45 -6.18 4.73
N LEU A 30 5.38 -6.65 3.91
CA LEU A 30 5.33 -7.98 3.32
C LEU A 30 5.68 -9.08 4.32
N MET A 31 6.54 -8.77 5.28
CA MET A 31 7.05 -9.72 6.27
C MET A 31 5.93 -10.38 7.08
N ARG A 32 6.06 -11.71 7.28
CA ARG A 32 5.22 -12.49 8.18
C ARG A 32 6.10 -13.20 9.21
N ASP A 33 5.61 -13.29 10.44
CA ASP A 33 6.26 -14.01 11.55
C ASP A 33 7.72 -13.59 11.80
N GLY A 34 8.03 -12.33 11.52
CA GLY A 34 9.39 -11.79 11.68
C GLY A 34 10.41 -12.31 10.68
N LYS A 35 10.01 -13.01 9.63
CA LYS A 35 10.90 -13.60 8.61
C LYS A 35 11.35 -12.55 7.60
N LYS A 36 12.18 -11.63 8.03
CA LYS A 36 12.62 -10.48 7.21
C LYS A 36 13.45 -10.89 6.00
N SER A 37 14.34 -11.87 6.16
CA SER A 37 15.17 -12.36 5.05
C SER A 37 14.34 -12.94 3.90
N VAL A 38 13.23 -13.60 4.21
CA VAL A 38 12.28 -14.11 3.21
C VAL A 38 11.59 -12.95 2.49
N ALA A 39 11.15 -11.93 3.23
CA ALA A 39 10.52 -10.74 2.65
C ALA A 39 11.48 -9.99 1.73
N GLU A 40 12.72 -9.81 2.13
CA GLU A 40 13.77 -9.18 1.30
C GLU A 40 14.00 -9.96 0.01
N ARG A 41 14.09 -11.27 0.09
CA ARG A 41 14.27 -12.15 -1.08
C ARG A 41 13.10 -12.01 -2.05
N ILE A 42 11.88 -11.98 -1.55
CA ILE A 42 10.67 -11.81 -2.38
C ILE A 42 10.69 -10.46 -3.08
N VAL A 43 10.96 -9.38 -2.36
CA VAL A 43 10.97 -8.02 -2.91
C VAL A 43 12.07 -7.87 -3.97
N TYR A 44 13.28 -8.28 -3.67
CA TYR A 44 14.37 -8.19 -4.64
C TYR A 44 14.15 -9.08 -5.86
N GLY A 45 13.63 -10.30 -5.67
CA GLY A 45 13.24 -11.17 -6.76
C GLY A 45 12.15 -10.58 -7.64
N ALA A 46 11.16 -9.94 -7.03
CA ALA A 46 10.10 -9.25 -7.78
C ALA A 46 10.64 -8.07 -8.59
N LEU A 47 11.55 -7.29 -8.01
CA LEU A 47 12.19 -6.17 -8.71
C LEU A 47 13.03 -6.64 -9.91
N ASP A 48 13.78 -7.71 -9.75
CA ASP A 48 14.54 -8.33 -10.84
C ASP A 48 13.62 -8.78 -11.97
N ARG A 49 12.49 -9.39 -11.62
CA ARG A 49 11.49 -9.84 -12.58
C ARG A 49 10.83 -8.68 -13.33
N VAL A 50 10.56 -7.58 -12.62
CA VAL A 50 10.02 -6.34 -13.21
C VAL A 50 11.01 -5.78 -14.24
N GLN A 51 12.28 -5.75 -13.92
CA GLN A 51 13.33 -5.28 -14.83
C GLN A 51 13.43 -6.14 -16.08
N GLU A 52 13.38 -7.45 -15.94
CA GLU A 52 13.41 -8.40 -17.08
C GLU A 52 12.24 -8.19 -18.03
N ARG A 53 11.04 -7.99 -17.50
CA ARG A 53 9.82 -7.85 -18.33
C ARG A 53 9.63 -6.46 -18.91
N GLY A 54 9.96 -5.42 -18.15
CA GLY A 54 9.62 -4.05 -18.50
C GLY A 54 10.75 -3.22 -19.08
N GLY A 55 12.01 -3.63 -18.91
CA GLY A 55 13.18 -2.87 -19.32
C GLY A 55 13.32 -1.51 -18.64
N ARG A 56 12.54 -1.24 -17.59
CA ARG A 56 12.55 0.00 -16.82
C ARG A 56 13.26 -0.21 -15.49
N GLU A 57 13.70 0.89 -14.89
CA GLU A 57 14.26 0.87 -13.54
C GLU A 57 13.23 0.29 -12.55
N PRO A 58 13.53 -0.83 -11.86
CA PRO A 58 12.52 -1.51 -11.04
C PRO A 58 12.01 -0.68 -9.86
N VAL A 59 12.86 0.15 -9.27
CA VAL A 59 12.44 1.04 -8.17
C VAL A 59 11.46 2.10 -8.65
N ASP A 60 11.66 2.64 -9.86
CA ASP A 60 10.73 3.60 -10.46
C ASP A 60 9.36 2.96 -10.72
N VAL A 61 9.33 1.73 -11.20
CA VAL A 61 8.08 0.96 -11.37
C VAL A 61 7.38 0.75 -10.03
N PHE A 62 8.13 0.41 -9.00
CA PHE A 62 7.60 0.25 -7.63
C PHE A 62 6.98 1.55 -7.11
N GLU A 63 7.69 2.65 -7.20
CA GLU A 63 7.20 3.96 -6.75
C GLU A 63 5.97 4.40 -7.53
N LYS A 64 5.97 4.21 -8.84
CA LYS A 64 4.84 4.52 -9.70
C LYS A 64 3.63 3.65 -9.37
N ALA A 65 3.84 2.37 -9.07
CA ALA A 65 2.78 1.48 -8.62
C ALA A 65 2.16 1.96 -7.30
N LEU A 66 2.98 2.37 -6.34
CA LEU A 66 2.48 2.91 -5.07
C LEU A 66 1.68 4.21 -5.26
N GLU A 67 2.14 5.10 -6.11
CA GLU A 67 1.40 6.34 -6.45
C GLU A 67 0.04 6.02 -7.07
N ALA A 68 -0.01 5.03 -7.97
CA ALA A 68 -1.24 4.61 -8.62
C ALA A 68 -2.25 3.98 -7.64
N ILE A 69 -1.75 3.33 -6.58
CA ILE A 69 -2.60 2.65 -5.59
C ILE A 69 -3.00 3.59 -4.44
N ALA A 70 -2.17 4.59 -4.11
CA ALA A 70 -2.37 5.45 -2.94
C ALA A 70 -3.69 6.23 -3.01
N PRO A 71 -4.60 6.05 -2.03
CA PRO A 71 -5.87 6.78 -2.03
C PRO A 71 -5.71 8.21 -1.51
N MET A 72 -6.43 9.15 -2.11
CA MET A 72 -6.51 10.54 -1.64
C MET A 72 -7.49 10.69 -0.49
N VAL A 73 -8.55 9.87 -0.51
CA VAL A 73 -9.67 9.92 0.43
C VAL A 73 -10.03 8.52 0.86
N GLU A 74 -10.59 8.40 2.04
CA GLU A 74 -11.16 7.16 2.56
C GLU A 74 -12.49 7.44 3.25
N VAL A 75 -13.23 6.39 3.59
CA VAL A 75 -14.51 6.50 4.28
C VAL A 75 -14.35 5.91 5.67
N LYS A 76 -14.73 6.68 6.69
CA LYS A 76 -14.73 6.23 8.10
C LYS A 76 -16.15 6.19 8.63
N SER A 77 -16.46 5.17 9.40
CA SER A 77 -17.75 5.07 10.07
C SER A 77 -17.82 6.04 11.25
N ARG A 78 -18.89 6.79 11.33
CA ARG A 78 -19.18 7.66 12.47
C ARG A 78 -20.62 7.45 12.92
N ARG A 79 -20.80 7.33 14.21
CA ARG A 79 -22.14 7.22 14.81
C ARG A 79 -22.66 8.58 15.20
N VAL A 80 -23.79 8.97 14.62
CA VAL A 80 -24.45 10.24 14.90
C VAL A 80 -25.92 9.97 15.15
N GLY A 81 -26.43 10.34 16.32
CA GLY A 81 -27.85 10.17 16.66
C GLY A 81 -28.38 8.75 16.57
N GLY A 82 -27.55 7.75 16.89
CA GLY A 82 -27.93 6.33 16.82
C GLY A 82 -27.79 5.69 15.44
N ALA A 83 -27.56 6.45 14.38
CA ALA A 83 -27.30 5.95 13.03
C ALA A 83 -25.79 5.96 12.74
N THR A 84 -25.34 4.98 11.97
CA THR A 84 -23.93 4.89 11.53
C THR A 84 -23.82 5.41 10.10
N TYR A 85 -23.00 6.43 9.92
CA TYR A 85 -22.72 7.04 8.60
C TYR A 85 -21.30 6.74 8.16
N GLN A 86 -21.13 6.52 6.87
CA GLN A 86 -19.82 6.43 6.23
C GLN A 86 -19.39 7.84 5.83
N VAL A 87 -18.43 8.41 6.55
CA VAL A 87 -18.01 9.80 6.39
C VAL A 87 -16.70 9.87 5.59
N PRO A 88 -16.68 10.60 4.45
CA PRO A 88 -15.45 10.81 3.69
C PRO A 88 -14.43 11.65 4.48
N VAL A 89 -13.17 11.23 4.47
CA VAL A 89 -12.06 11.97 5.09
C VAL A 89 -10.84 11.93 4.20
N GLU A 90 -10.04 12.99 4.24
CA GLU A 90 -8.76 13.03 3.57
C GLU A 90 -7.76 12.11 4.24
N VAL A 91 -6.91 11.48 3.44
CA VAL A 91 -5.87 10.57 3.93
C VAL A 91 -4.54 11.32 4.01
N ARG A 92 -3.91 11.30 5.18
CA ARG A 92 -2.59 11.90 5.39
C ARG A 92 -1.53 11.18 4.56
N PRO A 93 -0.46 11.87 4.11
CA PRO A 93 0.57 11.27 3.26
C PRO A 93 1.18 9.97 3.80
N ALA A 94 1.48 9.92 5.10
CA ALA A 94 2.02 8.71 5.73
C ALA A 94 1.05 7.52 5.66
N ARG A 95 -0.24 7.79 5.88
CA ARG A 95 -1.28 6.77 5.79
C ARG A 95 -1.56 6.35 4.34
N ARG A 96 -1.48 7.28 3.39
CA ARG A 96 -1.61 6.99 1.95
C ARG A 96 -0.58 5.94 1.54
N GLN A 97 0.66 6.16 1.92
CA GLN A 97 1.75 5.23 1.62
C GLN A 97 1.53 3.86 2.28
N ALA A 98 1.14 3.84 3.55
CA ALA A 98 0.86 2.60 4.27
C ALA A 98 -0.29 1.80 3.64
N LEU A 99 -1.37 2.49 3.25
CA LEU A 99 -2.50 1.86 2.56
C LEU A 99 -2.10 1.31 1.19
N ALA A 100 -1.32 2.07 0.42
CA ALA A 100 -0.82 1.63 -0.88
C ALA A 100 0.00 0.33 -0.75
N MET A 101 0.91 0.28 0.21
CA MET A 101 1.72 -0.90 0.48
C MET A 101 0.87 -2.11 0.90
N ARG A 102 -0.06 -1.89 1.81
CA ARG A 102 -0.97 -2.95 2.29
C ARG A 102 -1.81 -3.53 1.16
N TRP A 103 -2.41 -2.66 0.35
CA TRP A 103 -3.26 -3.09 -0.75
C TRP A 103 -2.47 -3.80 -1.85
N LEU A 104 -1.24 -3.35 -2.12
CA LEU A 104 -0.36 -4.03 -3.06
C LEU A 104 -0.04 -5.46 -2.59
N VAL A 105 0.31 -5.63 -1.33
CA VAL A 105 0.59 -6.94 -0.74
C VAL A 105 -0.63 -7.86 -0.78
N GLU A 106 -1.78 -7.35 -0.36
CA GLU A 106 -3.04 -8.11 -0.36
C GLU A 106 -3.45 -8.53 -1.77
N ALA A 107 -3.37 -7.62 -2.73
CA ALA A 107 -3.68 -7.91 -4.13
C ALA A 107 -2.72 -8.94 -4.73
N ALA A 108 -1.43 -8.82 -4.45
CA ALA A 108 -0.44 -9.78 -4.91
C ALA A 108 -0.70 -11.19 -4.35
N ARG A 109 -1.04 -11.29 -3.06
CA ARG A 109 -1.34 -12.60 -2.42
C ARG A 109 -2.54 -13.33 -3.03
N LYS A 110 -3.49 -12.59 -3.60
CA LYS A 110 -4.69 -13.14 -4.24
C LYS A 110 -4.49 -13.56 -5.70
N ARG A 111 -3.34 -13.26 -6.27
CA ARG A 111 -3.03 -13.66 -7.66
C ARG A 111 -2.81 -15.15 -7.80
N GLY A 112 -2.91 -15.64 -9.02
CA GLY A 112 -2.82 -17.07 -9.35
C GLY A 112 -1.43 -17.60 -9.67
N GLU A 113 -0.40 -16.76 -9.73
CA GLU A 113 0.96 -17.21 -10.01
C GLU A 113 1.49 -18.11 -8.88
N LYS A 114 2.43 -18.97 -9.21
CA LYS A 114 2.94 -19.99 -8.27
C LYS A 114 3.69 -19.43 -7.08
N SER A 115 4.53 -18.42 -7.28
CA SER A 115 5.35 -17.86 -6.21
C SER A 115 4.96 -16.41 -5.90
N MET A 116 5.24 -15.98 -4.66
CA MET A 116 5.01 -14.58 -4.28
C MET A 116 5.87 -13.59 -5.07
N VAL A 117 7.07 -14.00 -5.49
CA VAL A 117 7.94 -13.21 -6.37
C VAL A 117 7.21 -12.85 -7.67
N HIS A 118 6.62 -13.83 -8.32
CA HIS A 118 5.88 -13.63 -9.57
C HIS A 118 4.57 -12.85 -9.36
N ARG A 119 3.87 -13.14 -8.28
CA ARG A 119 2.62 -12.43 -7.91
C ARG A 119 2.88 -10.95 -7.66
N LEU A 120 3.91 -10.65 -6.88
CA LEU A 120 4.26 -9.26 -6.56
C LEU A 120 4.75 -8.51 -7.81
N ALA A 121 5.61 -9.13 -8.62
CA ALA A 121 6.08 -8.53 -9.86
C ALA A 121 4.93 -8.23 -10.82
N GLY A 122 4.01 -9.18 -11.00
CA GLY A 122 2.83 -9.01 -11.84
C GLY A 122 1.94 -7.86 -11.37
N GLU A 123 1.65 -7.80 -10.08
CA GLU A 123 0.81 -6.72 -9.52
C GLU A 123 1.48 -5.35 -9.62
N MET A 124 2.79 -5.26 -9.36
CA MET A 124 3.54 -4.01 -9.52
C MET A 124 3.52 -3.50 -10.95
N LEU A 125 3.73 -4.37 -11.94
CA LEU A 125 3.70 -4.00 -13.35
C LEU A 125 2.31 -3.49 -13.77
N GLU A 126 1.27 -4.22 -13.41
CA GLU A 126 -0.10 -3.80 -13.72
C GLU A 126 -0.47 -2.50 -13.02
N ALA A 127 -0.13 -2.35 -11.75
CA ALA A 127 -0.41 -1.13 -11.00
C ALA A 127 0.32 0.09 -11.57
N SER A 128 1.57 -0.08 -12.02
CA SER A 128 2.32 1.01 -12.66
C SER A 128 1.67 1.49 -13.97
N GLU A 129 0.87 0.64 -14.60
CA GLU A 129 0.10 0.95 -15.81
C GLU A 129 -1.34 1.39 -15.49
N GLY A 130 -1.69 1.56 -14.23
CA GLY A 130 -3.03 1.93 -13.80
C GLY A 130 -4.06 0.80 -13.81
N ARG A 131 -3.61 -0.45 -13.81
CA ARG A 131 -4.45 -1.67 -13.83
C ARG A 131 -4.22 -2.52 -12.59
N GLY A 132 -4.98 -3.57 -12.45
CA GLY A 132 -4.83 -4.57 -11.40
C GLY A 132 -5.74 -4.37 -10.20
N SER A 133 -5.77 -5.37 -9.32
CA SER A 133 -6.69 -5.42 -8.17
C SER A 133 -6.43 -4.34 -7.12
N ALA A 134 -5.18 -3.97 -6.92
CA ALA A 134 -4.83 -2.91 -5.97
C ALA A 134 -5.33 -1.54 -6.43
N VAL A 135 -5.16 -1.22 -7.70
CA VAL A 135 -5.69 0.03 -8.29
C VAL A 135 -7.22 0.02 -8.27
N LYS A 136 -7.84 -1.13 -8.53
CA LYS A 136 -9.29 -1.28 -8.42
C LYS A 136 -9.79 -1.01 -7.00
N LYS A 137 -9.05 -1.45 -6.00
CA LYS A 137 -9.35 -1.17 -4.59
C LYS A 137 -9.39 0.34 -4.31
N ARG A 138 -8.42 1.08 -4.84
CA ARG A 138 -8.41 2.54 -4.74
C ARG A 138 -9.62 3.16 -5.44
N GLU A 139 -9.92 2.72 -6.65
CA GLU A 139 -11.07 3.23 -7.41
C GLU A 139 -12.39 2.98 -6.70
N ASP A 140 -12.56 1.78 -6.13
CA ASP A 140 -13.75 1.43 -5.34
C ASP A 140 -13.86 2.30 -4.09
N THR A 141 -12.74 2.58 -3.43
CA THR A 141 -12.69 3.47 -2.25
C THR A 141 -13.08 4.90 -2.63
N HIS A 142 -12.57 5.42 -3.73
CA HIS A 142 -12.92 6.75 -4.22
C HIS A 142 -14.39 6.83 -4.65
N ARG A 143 -14.91 5.78 -5.27
CA ARG A 143 -16.33 5.69 -5.63
C ARG A 143 -17.23 5.67 -4.39
N MET A 144 -16.82 4.96 -3.36
CA MET A 144 -17.53 4.93 -2.09
C MET A 144 -17.51 6.29 -1.40
N GLU A 145 -16.37 7.00 -1.45
CA GLU A 145 -16.25 8.39 -0.96
C GLU A 145 -17.23 9.31 -1.68
N GLU A 146 -17.26 9.26 -3.00
CA GLU A 146 -18.15 10.08 -3.81
C GLU A 146 -19.63 9.81 -3.52
N ALA A 147 -20.00 8.54 -3.36
CA ALA A 147 -21.36 8.15 -2.98
C ALA A 147 -21.77 8.67 -1.61
N ASN A 148 -20.83 8.84 -0.69
CA ASN A 148 -21.06 9.32 0.67
C ASN A 148 -20.70 10.82 0.86
N LYS A 149 -20.43 11.54 -0.20
CA LYS A 149 -20.01 12.94 -0.17
C LYS A 149 -20.98 13.86 0.57
N ALA A 150 -22.27 13.53 0.54
CA ALA A 150 -23.31 14.27 1.27
C ALA A 150 -23.10 14.29 2.79
N PHE A 151 -22.37 13.31 3.35
CA PHE A 151 -22.08 13.21 4.77
C PHE A 151 -20.74 13.84 5.17
N SER A 152 -20.08 14.55 4.27
CA SER A 152 -18.76 15.15 4.53
C SER A 152 -18.77 16.16 5.69
N HIS A 153 -19.91 16.78 5.97
CA HIS A 153 -20.08 17.71 7.10
C HIS A 153 -20.03 17.01 8.47
N TYR A 154 -20.11 15.68 8.53
CA TYR A 154 -19.95 14.90 9.76
C TYR A 154 -18.48 14.54 10.07
N ARG A 155 -17.52 15.21 9.45
CA ARG A 155 -16.08 14.93 9.64
C ARG A 155 -15.67 14.94 11.12
N PHE A 156 -14.72 14.09 11.40
CA PHE A 156 -14.13 13.97 12.73
C PHE A 156 -13.24 15.17 13.08
#